data_25c74388354b9feee8e7a5acee311563
#
_entry.id   25c74388354b9feee8e7a5acee311563
#
_cell.length_a   1.000
_cell.length_b   1.000
_cell.length_c   1.000
_cell.angle_alpha   90.00
_cell.angle_beta   90.00
_cell.angle_gamma   90.00
#
_symmetry.space_group_name_H-M   'P 1'
#
loop_
_entity.id
_entity.type
_entity.pdbx_description
1 polymer ?
#
loop_
_entity_poly.entity_id
_entity_poly.type
_entity_poly.pdbx_seq_one_letter_code
_entity_poly.pdbx_strand_id
1 'polypeptide(L)'
;RVACTVFLSGCNLRCPYCHNPSLVLPSDEPEALSQQALLAFLDTRRGKLDGVCISGGEPTLHKELPQLLRCIRERGFLTKLDTNGTNPAMLAALLREGLLDYVAMDIKNAPALYAQTCGGIDRLAQVRESAALLLAGHVDYEFRTTVCAPLHTPEAMVEIGQWLQGAKRYFLQPFVDPGALLGSGVTSLSHEAISALRCSVLPYIPSTQIRGE
;
A
#
# COMPACT_ATOMS: atom_id res chain seq x y z
N ARG A 1 17.78 -2.63 -3.17
CA ARG A 1 18.07 -1.55 -2.20
C ARG A 1 17.76 -2.03 -0.81
N VAL A 2 18.56 -1.65 0.17
CA VAL A 2 18.35 -1.97 1.58
C VAL A 2 17.62 -0.81 2.23
N ALA A 3 16.48 -1.08 2.87
CA ALA A 3 15.66 -0.04 3.49
C ALA A 3 15.12 -0.49 4.85
N CYS A 4 14.86 0.45 5.74
CA CYS A 4 14.01 0.19 6.91
C CYS A 4 12.57 0.59 6.62
N THR A 5 11.63 -0.01 7.33
CA THR A 5 10.21 0.36 7.26
C THR A 5 9.80 1.00 8.59
N VAL A 6 9.13 2.14 8.48
CA VAL A 6 8.50 2.86 9.59
C VAL A 6 7.00 2.66 9.46
N PHE A 7 6.38 2.15 10.50
CA PHE A 7 4.93 1.91 10.54
C PHE A 7 4.25 3.02 11.33
N LEU A 8 3.33 3.73 10.68
CA LEU A 8 2.49 4.74 11.32
C LEU A 8 1.15 4.11 11.73
N SER A 9 0.66 4.43 12.92
CA SER A 9 -0.61 3.94 13.42
C SER A 9 -1.80 4.71 12.84
N GLY A 10 -2.98 4.08 12.87
CA GLY A 10 -4.21 4.63 12.36
C GLY A 10 -4.48 4.28 10.89
N CYS A 11 -5.69 3.84 10.60
CA CYS A 11 -6.16 3.57 9.24
C CYS A 11 -7.64 3.95 9.14
N ASN A 12 -8.02 4.44 7.98
CA ASN A 12 -9.40 4.81 7.66
C ASN A 12 -10.18 3.72 6.90
N LEU A 13 -9.59 2.53 6.74
CA LEU A 13 -10.25 1.34 6.19
C LEU A 13 -10.35 0.25 7.26
N ARG A 14 -11.22 -0.76 7.03
CA ARG A 14 -11.46 -1.90 7.93
C ARG A 14 -11.45 -3.21 7.15
N CYS A 15 -10.38 -3.41 6.34
CA CYS A 15 -10.24 -4.61 5.52
C CYS A 15 -10.20 -5.86 6.41
N PRO A 16 -11.04 -6.89 6.16
CA PRO A 16 -11.10 -8.08 7.02
C PRO A 16 -9.78 -8.86 7.07
N TYR A 17 -9.00 -8.83 5.99
CA TYR A 17 -7.70 -9.48 5.86
C TYR A 17 -6.51 -8.61 6.29
N CYS A 18 -6.74 -7.56 7.09
CA CYS A 18 -5.64 -6.70 7.53
C CYS A 18 -4.65 -7.48 8.39
N HIS A 19 -3.36 -7.50 7.98
CA HIS A 19 -2.29 -8.18 8.70
C HIS A 19 -1.80 -7.42 9.95
N ASN A 20 -2.16 -6.14 10.08
CA ASN A 20 -1.71 -5.28 11.17
C ASN A 20 -2.90 -4.65 11.90
N PRO A 21 -3.78 -5.45 12.54
CA PRO A 21 -4.97 -4.91 13.20
C PRO A 21 -4.62 -3.93 14.33
N SER A 22 -3.51 -4.12 15.03
CA SER A 22 -3.02 -3.21 16.07
C SER A 22 -2.67 -1.82 15.56
N LEU A 23 -2.28 -1.69 14.28
CA LEU A 23 -2.04 -0.39 13.66
C LEU A 23 -3.33 0.30 13.19
N VAL A 24 -4.45 -0.43 13.12
CA VAL A 24 -5.74 0.09 12.62
C VAL A 24 -6.63 0.59 13.73
N LEU A 25 -6.67 -0.16 14.83
CA LEU A 25 -7.47 0.15 16.00
C LEU A 25 -6.61 0.83 17.06
N PRO A 26 -7.15 1.83 17.78
CA PRO A 26 -6.49 2.32 18.98
C PRO A 26 -6.24 1.14 19.93
N SER A 27 -5.02 0.96 20.36
CA SER A 27 -4.66 -0.05 21.34
C SER A 27 -3.91 0.64 22.48
N ASP A 28 -3.93 0.03 23.67
CA ASP A 28 -3.11 0.44 24.82
C ASP A 28 -1.62 0.05 24.61
N GLU A 29 -1.17 0.08 23.38
CA GLU A 29 0.12 -0.40 22.92
C GLU A 29 1.28 0.47 23.40
N PRO A 30 2.50 -0.13 23.47
CA PRO A 30 3.67 0.50 24.03
C PRO A 30 4.01 1.83 23.33
N GLU A 31 4.68 2.68 24.07
CA GLU A 31 5.15 4.00 23.65
C GLU A 31 5.62 4.02 22.18
N ALA A 32 4.91 4.75 21.35
CA ALA A 32 5.32 4.97 19.98
C ALA A 32 6.72 5.59 19.94
N LEU A 33 7.54 5.11 19.02
CA LEU A 33 8.86 5.69 18.80
C LEU A 33 8.72 7.18 18.43
N SER A 34 9.36 8.07 19.17
CA SER A 34 9.34 9.49 18.84
C SER A 34 10.03 9.76 17.50
N GLN A 35 9.58 10.81 16.79
CA GLN A 35 10.26 11.23 15.57
C GLN A 35 11.76 11.51 15.81
N GLN A 36 12.11 12.09 16.95
CA GLN A 36 13.50 12.37 17.30
C GLN A 36 14.32 11.07 17.41
N ALA A 37 13.80 10.05 18.08
CA ALA A 37 14.46 8.75 18.18
C ALA A 37 14.62 8.06 16.83
N LEU A 38 13.59 8.14 15.96
CA LEU A 38 13.68 7.66 14.58
C LEU A 38 14.80 8.37 13.81
N LEU A 39 14.86 9.69 13.86
CA LEU A 39 15.86 10.46 13.12
C LEU A 39 17.28 10.18 13.67
N ALA A 40 17.46 10.04 15.00
CA ALA A 40 18.71 9.63 15.60
C ALA A 40 19.13 8.22 15.14
N PHE A 41 18.20 7.28 15.08
CA PHE A 41 18.46 5.95 14.53
C PHE A 41 18.94 6.04 13.07
N LEU A 42 18.27 6.81 12.22
CA LEU A 42 18.64 6.98 10.81
C LEU A 42 20.04 7.58 10.66
N ASP A 43 20.42 8.53 11.51
CA ASP A 43 21.77 9.10 11.50
C ASP A 43 22.86 8.02 11.71
N THR A 44 22.60 6.97 12.50
CA THR A 44 23.50 5.83 12.68
C THR A 44 23.53 4.86 11.48
N ARG A 45 22.60 5.01 10.54
CA ARG A 45 22.40 4.12 9.38
C ARG A 45 22.88 4.70 8.05
N ARG A 46 23.42 5.92 8.05
CA ARG A 46 23.98 6.55 6.85
C ARG A 46 25.06 5.63 6.23
N GLY A 47 25.01 5.44 4.92
CA GLY A 47 25.89 4.53 4.17
C GLY A 47 25.62 3.03 4.38
N LYS A 48 24.60 2.66 5.19
CA LYS A 48 24.18 1.27 5.42
C LYS A 48 22.77 0.99 4.85
N LEU A 49 21.91 1.99 4.87
CA LEU A 49 20.58 1.94 4.25
C LEU A 49 20.54 2.87 3.05
N ASP A 50 19.86 2.44 1.99
CA ASP A 50 19.59 3.24 0.80
C ASP A 50 18.36 4.14 1.01
N GLY A 51 17.38 3.70 1.81
CA GLY A 51 16.13 4.41 1.94
C GLY A 51 15.27 4.02 3.13
N VAL A 52 14.15 4.72 3.24
CA VAL A 52 13.13 4.52 4.27
C VAL A 52 11.77 4.34 3.60
N CYS A 53 11.08 3.26 3.94
CA CYS A 53 9.70 3.02 3.55
C CYS A 53 8.78 3.50 4.68
N ILE A 54 7.85 4.39 4.39
CA ILE A 54 6.78 4.78 5.31
C ILE A 54 5.54 3.96 4.95
N SER A 55 5.05 3.20 5.91
CA SER A 55 3.95 2.25 5.81
C SER A 55 3.10 2.31 7.08
N GLY A 56 2.30 1.28 7.38
CA GLY A 56 1.56 1.15 8.63
C GLY A 56 0.08 0.88 8.44
N GLY A 57 -0.77 1.66 9.09
CA GLY A 57 -2.19 1.74 8.80
C GLY A 57 -2.40 2.48 7.47
N GLU A 58 -2.56 3.81 7.53
CA GLU A 58 -2.53 4.67 6.35
C GLU A 58 -1.70 5.95 6.64
N PRO A 59 -0.46 6.01 6.11
CA PRO A 59 0.44 7.12 6.39
C PRO A 59 -0.08 8.49 5.97
N THR A 60 -0.86 8.58 4.89
CA THR A 60 -1.36 9.85 4.37
C THR A 60 -2.40 10.53 5.25
N LEU A 61 -2.83 9.91 6.34
CA LEU A 61 -3.68 10.51 7.37
C LEU A 61 -2.91 11.46 8.30
N HIS A 62 -1.59 11.31 8.38
CA HIS A 62 -0.72 12.10 9.25
C HIS A 62 -0.34 13.41 8.57
N LYS A 63 -0.77 14.53 9.13
CA LYS A 63 -0.50 15.88 8.59
C LYS A 63 0.98 16.21 8.57
N GLU A 64 1.75 15.60 9.47
CA GLU A 64 3.19 15.78 9.64
C GLU A 64 4.03 14.95 8.65
N LEU A 65 3.40 14.08 7.86
CA LEU A 65 4.08 13.20 6.90
C LEU A 65 5.03 13.96 5.95
N PRO A 66 4.66 15.11 5.35
CA PRO A 66 5.58 15.85 4.49
C PRO A 66 6.85 16.32 5.22
N GLN A 67 6.72 16.77 6.47
CA GLN A 67 7.86 17.19 7.28
C GLN A 67 8.77 16.01 7.61
N LEU A 68 8.21 14.86 8.00
CA LEU A 68 8.99 13.64 8.26
C LEU A 68 9.80 13.23 7.02
N LEU A 69 9.16 13.21 5.84
CA LEU A 69 9.83 12.85 4.59
C LEU A 69 10.97 13.82 4.23
N ARG A 70 10.78 15.14 4.45
CA ARG A 70 11.86 16.12 4.27
C ARG A 70 13.04 15.82 5.19
N CYS A 71 12.81 15.58 6.49
CA CYS A 71 13.86 15.24 7.45
C CYS A 71 14.62 13.96 7.07
N ILE A 72 13.94 12.97 6.47
CA ILE A 72 14.56 11.73 5.97
C ILE A 72 15.42 12.03 4.74
N ARG A 73 14.91 12.80 3.77
CA ARG A 73 15.64 13.16 2.55
C ARG A 73 16.86 14.04 2.82
N GLU A 74 16.77 14.98 3.75
CA GLU A 74 17.91 15.81 4.20
C GLU A 74 19.07 14.98 4.75
N ARG A 75 18.79 13.75 5.20
CA ARG A 75 19.79 12.77 5.65
C ARG A 75 20.38 11.93 4.53
N GLY A 76 19.93 12.13 3.29
CA GLY A 76 20.41 11.44 2.10
C GLY A 76 19.72 10.10 1.81
N PHE A 77 18.61 9.77 2.49
CA PHE A 77 17.85 8.56 2.24
C PHE A 77 16.81 8.75 1.14
N LEU A 78 16.65 7.72 0.31
CA LEU A 78 15.49 7.59 -0.57
C LEU A 78 14.22 7.34 0.24
N THR A 79 13.08 7.77 -0.30
CA THR A 79 11.79 7.68 0.37
C THR A 79 10.80 6.87 -0.44
N LYS A 80 10.18 5.89 0.22
CA LYS A 80 9.07 5.09 -0.33
C LYS A 80 7.83 5.29 0.52
N LEU A 81 6.68 5.40 -0.13
CA LEU A 81 5.37 5.43 0.53
C LEU A 81 4.58 4.19 0.16
N ASP A 82 4.07 3.46 1.17
CA ASP A 82 3.01 2.48 1.03
C ASP A 82 1.70 3.14 1.44
N THR A 83 0.68 3.11 0.58
CA THR A 83 -0.60 3.79 0.83
C THR A 83 -1.79 3.01 0.28
N ASN A 84 -2.94 3.17 0.91
CA ASN A 84 -4.21 2.67 0.41
C ASN A 84 -4.88 3.63 -0.61
N GLY A 85 -4.26 4.77 -0.89
CA GLY A 85 -4.70 5.73 -1.90
C GLY A 85 -5.93 6.57 -1.54
N THR A 86 -6.41 6.54 -0.31
CA THR A 86 -7.65 7.25 0.08
C THR A 86 -7.47 8.75 0.31
N ASN A 87 -6.24 9.28 0.20
CA ASN A 87 -5.95 10.69 0.36
C ASN A 87 -5.17 11.25 -0.85
N PRO A 88 -5.83 11.44 -2.01
CA PRO A 88 -5.19 11.95 -3.23
C PRO A 88 -4.57 13.33 -3.05
N ALA A 89 -5.16 14.19 -2.21
CA ALA A 89 -4.64 15.53 -1.96
C ALA A 89 -3.25 15.49 -1.30
N MET A 90 -3.06 14.64 -0.29
CA MET A 90 -1.75 14.43 0.35
C MET A 90 -0.76 13.80 -0.65
N LEU A 91 -1.18 12.77 -1.38
CA LEU A 91 -0.32 12.13 -2.40
C LEU A 91 0.14 13.16 -3.45
N ALA A 92 -0.77 13.95 -3.99
CA ALA A 92 -0.45 15.01 -4.96
C ALA A 92 0.53 16.06 -4.40
N ALA A 93 0.37 16.45 -3.13
CA ALA A 93 1.29 17.37 -2.48
C ALA A 93 2.69 16.77 -2.35
N LEU A 94 2.81 15.52 -1.90
CA LEU A 94 4.09 14.82 -1.76
C LEU A 94 4.81 14.65 -3.11
N LEU A 95 4.06 14.33 -4.17
CA LEU A 95 4.59 14.20 -5.53
C LEU A 95 5.09 15.56 -6.06
N ARG A 96 4.29 16.62 -5.91
CA ARG A 96 4.65 17.97 -6.37
C ARG A 96 5.89 18.51 -5.67
N GLU A 97 6.09 18.18 -4.39
CA GLU A 97 7.26 18.58 -3.62
C GLU A 97 8.48 17.65 -3.85
N GLY A 98 8.36 16.61 -4.67
CA GLY A 98 9.44 15.67 -4.93
C GLY A 98 9.89 14.90 -3.68
N LEU A 99 8.96 14.64 -2.75
CA LEU A 99 9.27 13.98 -1.48
C LEU A 99 9.24 12.45 -1.55
N LEU A 100 8.92 11.87 -2.72
CA LEU A 100 8.81 10.43 -2.91
C LEU A 100 9.66 9.98 -4.09
N ASP A 101 10.47 8.95 -3.87
CA ASP A 101 11.23 8.26 -4.93
C ASP A 101 10.47 7.03 -5.44
N TYR A 102 9.56 6.49 -4.63
CA TYR A 102 8.74 5.33 -4.99
C TYR A 102 7.41 5.31 -4.24
N VAL A 103 6.34 4.89 -4.91
CA VAL A 103 5.02 4.69 -4.29
C VAL A 103 4.54 3.27 -4.54
N ALA A 104 4.14 2.55 -3.49
CA ALA A 104 3.37 1.32 -3.61
C ALA A 104 1.94 1.59 -3.14
N MET A 105 0.99 1.51 -4.05
CA MET A 105 -0.41 1.76 -3.74
C MET A 105 -1.22 0.48 -3.78
N ASP A 106 -1.95 0.24 -2.71
CA ASP A 106 -2.83 -0.93 -2.61
C ASP A 106 -4.18 -0.68 -3.29
N ILE A 107 -4.51 -1.53 -4.25
CA ILE A 107 -5.84 -1.64 -4.84
C ILE A 107 -6.53 -2.80 -4.15
N LYS A 108 -7.61 -2.51 -3.41
CA LYS A 108 -8.19 -3.52 -2.52
C LYS A 108 -9.11 -4.50 -3.24
N ASN A 109 -9.84 -4.07 -4.28
CA ASN A 109 -10.66 -4.93 -5.14
C ASN A 109 -11.15 -4.16 -6.38
N ALA A 110 -11.97 -4.83 -7.21
CA ALA A 110 -12.73 -4.23 -8.29
C ALA A 110 -13.66 -3.11 -7.79
N PRO A 111 -13.97 -2.11 -8.62
CA PRO A 111 -14.81 -0.97 -8.21
C PRO A 111 -16.13 -1.36 -7.54
N ALA A 112 -16.84 -2.34 -8.08
CA ALA A 112 -18.13 -2.79 -7.55
C ALA A 112 -18.02 -3.43 -6.15
N LEU A 113 -16.87 -4.02 -5.82
CA LEU A 113 -16.62 -4.75 -4.56
C LEU A 113 -15.77 -3.94 -3.58
N TYR A 114 -15.35 -2.72 -3.95
CA TYR A 114 -14.34 -1.98 -3.20
C TYR A 114 -14.77 -1.67 -1.77
N ALA A 115 -15.96 -1.11 -1.59
CA ALA A 115 -16.49 -0.77 -0.27
C ALA A 115 -16.64 -2.02 0.63
N GLN A 116 -17.19 -3.11 0.08
CA GLN A 116 -17.32 -4.38 0.80
C GLN A 116 -15.95 -4.88 1.28
N THR A 117 -14.95 -4.87 0.42
CA THR A 117 -13.59 -5.32 0.73
C THR A 117 -12.90 -4.43 1.77
N CYS A 118 -13.31 -3.16 1.85
CA CYS A 118 -12.78 -2.18 2.81
C CYS A 118 -13.58 -2.10 4.12
N GLY A 119 -14.40 -3.10 4.43
CA GLY A 119 -15.22 -3.14 5.65
C GLY A 119 -16.43 -2.21 5.61
N GLY A 120 -17.05 -2.04 4.45
CA GLY A 120 -18.21 -1.18 4.23
C GLY A 120 -17.87 0.30 4.01
N ILE A 121 -16.59 0.65 3.97
CA ILE A 121 -16.14 2.04 3.83
C ILE A 121 -15.92 2.36 2.34
N ASP A 122 -16.73 3.25 1.79
CA ASP A 122 -16.57 3.69 0.41
C ASP A 122 -15.57 4.87 0.32
N ARG A 123 -14.47 4.63 -0.37
CA ARG A 123 -13.44 5.59 -0.72
C ARG A 123 -12.99 5.45 -2.18
N LEU A 124 -13.79 4.79 -3.00
CA LEU A 124 -13.42 4.46 -4.37
C LEU A 124 -13.08 5.69 -5.21
N ALA A 125 -13.82 6.79 -5.05
CA ALA A 125 -13.55 8.01 -5.80
C ALA A 125 -12.14 8.56 -5.52
N GLN A 126 -11.73 8.62 -4.25
CA GLN A 126 -10.41 9.09 -3.83
C GLN A 126 -9.31 8.14 -4.32
N VAL A 127 -9.54 6.83 -4.23
CA VAL A 127 -8.59 5.82 -4.70
C VAL A 127 -8.38 5.90 -6.20
N ARG A 128 -9.45 6.14 -6.97
CA ARG A 128 -9.37 6.35 -8.42
C ARG A 128 -8.54 7.59 -8.78
N GLU A 129 -8.71 8.67 -8.04
CA GLU A 129 -7.92 9.90 -8.22
C GLU A 129 -6.44 9.64 -7.92
N SER A 130 -6.12 8.97 -6.82
CA SER A 130 -4.75 8.57 -6.49
C SER A 130 -4.13 7.66 -7.54
N ALA A 131 -4.89 6.67 -8.04
CA ALA A 131 -4.43 5.78 -9.10
C ALA A 131 -4.12 6.57 -10.39
N ALA A 132 -4.96 7.53 -10.77
CA ALA A 132 -4.73 8.39 -11.92
C ALA A 132 -3.45 9.25 -11.78
N LEU A 133 -3.17 9.78 -10.58
CA LEU A 133 -1.93 10.50 -10.29
C LEU A 133 -0.69 9.64 -10.52
N LEU A 134 -0.72 8.37 -10.12
CA LEU A 134 0.39 7.45 -10.33
C LEU A 134 0.51 7.00 -11.79
N LEU A 135 -0.60 6.72 -12.46
CA LEU A 135 -0.63 6.36 -13.88
C LEU A 135 -0.05 7.47 -14.77
N ALA A 136 -0.14 8.74 -14.36
CA ALA A 136 0.52 9.85 -15.03
C ALA A 136 2.06 9.74 -15.05
N GLY A 137 2.66 8.91 -14.17
CA GLY A 137 4.05 8.46 -14.29
C GLY A 137 5.12 9.44 -13.82
N HIS A 138 4.78 10.39 -12.94
CA HIS A 138 5.72 11.39 -12.40
C HIS A 138 6.64 10.85 -11.30
N VAL A 139 6.42 9.64 -10.84
CA VAL A 139 7.23 8.92 -9.85
C VAL A 139 7.28 7.44 -10.23
N ASP A 140 8.30 6.73 -9.78
CA ASP A 140 8.29 5.26 -9.87
C ASP A 140 7.26 4.69 -8.90
N TYR A 141 6.46 3.74 -9.40
CA TYR A 141 5.36 3.17 -8.60
C TYR A 141 5.08 1.71 -8.93
N GLU A 142 4.33 1.09 -8.04
CA GLU A 142 3.64 -0.20 -8.24
C GLU A 142 2.22 -0.11 -7.68
N PHE A 143 1.30 -0.84 -8.29
CA PHE A 143 0.04 -1.22 -7.65
C PHE A 143 0.17 -2.62 -7.05
N ARG A 144 -0.59 -2.88 -5.97
CA ARG A 144 -0.61 -4.16 -5.29
C ARG A 144 -2.03 -4.55 -4.93
N THR A 145 -2.34 -5.84 -4.99
CA THR A 145 -3.58 -6.39 -4.42
C THR A 145 -3.23 -7.61 -3.59
N THR A 146 -3.55 -7.60 -2.31
CA THR A 146 -3.53 -8.81 -1.48
C THR A 146 -4.74 -9.64 -1.83
N VAL A 147 -4.52 -10.84 -2.41
CA VAL A 147 -5.58 -11.70 -2.94
C VAL A 147 -5.95 -12.80 -1.97
N CYS A 148 -7.24 -12.92 -1.65
CA CYS A 148 -7.81 -13.91 -0.74
C CYS A 148 -9.22 -14.32 -1.17
N ALA A 149 -9.65 -15.52 -0.77
CA ALA A 149 -11.00 -15.98 -0.95
C ALA A 149 -11.90 -15.48 0.22
N PRO A 150 -13.19 -15.23 -0.03
CA PRO A 150 -13.90 -15.25 -1.31
C PRO A 150 -13.87 -13.90 -2.06
N LEU A 151 -13.05 -12.94 -1.64
CA LEU A 151 -13.12 -11.53 -2.09
C LEU A 151 -12.61 -11.33 -3.52
N HIS A 152 -11.65 -12.12 -3.97
CA HIS A 152 -10.99 -11.92 -5.25
C HIS A 152 -11.31 -13.07 -6.21
N THR A 153 -12.00 -12.74 -7.31
CA THR A 153 -12.38 -13.66 -8.37
C THR A 153 -11.73 -13.26 -9.70
N PRO A 154 -11.67 -14.15 -10.70
CA PRO A 154 -11.18 -13.81 -12.04
C PRO A 154 -11.90 -12.60 -12.65
N GLU A 155 -13.23 -12.48 -12.46
CA GLU A 155 -14.05 -11.38 -13.00
C GLU A 155 -13.65 -10.05 -12.33
N ALA A 156 -13.49 -10.04 -11.00
CA ALA A 156 -13.03 -8.87 -10.28
C ALA A 156 -11.62 -8.44 -10.74
N MET A 157 -10.74 -9.40 -11.03
CA MET A 157 -9.39 -9.11 -11.53
C MET A 157 -9.40 -8.53 -12.94
N VAL A 158 -10.34 -8.95 -13.81
CA VAL A 158 -10.56 -8.32 -15.13
C VAL A 158 -10.93 -6.84 -14.96
N GLU A 159 -11.87 -6.52 -14.07
CA GLU A 159 -12.28 -5.13 -13.82
C GLU A 159 -11.11 -4.28 -13.28
N ILE A 160 -10.29 -4.83 -12.36
CA ILE A 160 -9.09 -4.15 -11.87
C ILE A 160 -8.10 -3.92 -13.01
N GLY A 161 -7.88 -4.94 -13.87
CA GLY A 161 -7.01 -4.84 -15.03
C GLY A 161 -7.45 -3.74 -16.00
N GLN A 162 -8.74 -3.68 -16.30
CA GLN A 162 -9.33 -2.62 -17.14
C GLN A 162 -9.14 -1.23 -16.53
N TRP A 163 -9.40 -1.10 -15.22
CA TRP A 163 -9.23 0.16 -14.50
C TRP A 163 -7.79 0.66 -14.50
N LEU A 164 -6.83 -0.24 -14.27
CA LEU A 164 -5.41 0.10 -14.15
C LEU A 164 -4.63 -0.12 -15.45
N GLN A 165 -5.30 -0.22 -16.59
CA GLN A 165 -4.67 -0.46 -17.88
C GLN A 165 -3.53 0.54 -18.13
N GLY A 166 -2.36 0.01 -18.55
CA GLY A 166 -1.15 0.79 -18.76
C GLY A 166 -0.28 0.98 -17.51
N ALA A 167 -0.64 0.39 -16.38
CA ALA A 167 0.21 0.41 -15.19
C ALA A 167 1.58 -0.23 -15.47
N LYS A 168 2.65 0.43 -14.99
CA LYS A 168 4.03 -0.04 -15.19
C LYS A 168 4.33 -1.31 -14.41
N ARG A 169 3.76 -1.46 -13.22
CA ARG A 169 3.97 -2.63 -12.32
C ARG A 169 2.70 -2.90 -11.55
N TYR A 170 2.31 -4.17 -11.50
CA TYR A 170 1.23 -4.64 -10.67
C TYR A 170 1.59 -5.96 -10.01
N PHE A 171 1.39 -6.06 -8.70
CA PHE A 171 1.71 -7.25 -7.93
C PHE A 171 0.48 -7.82 -7.26
N LEU A 172 0.25 -9.13 -7.46
CA LEU A 172 -0.65 -9.91 -6.64
C LEU A 172 0.12 -10.43 -5.44
N GLN A 173 -0.36 -10.13 -4.25
CA GLN A 173 0.26 -10.58 -3.00
C GLN A 173 -0.60 -11.70 -2.42
N PRO A 174 -0.08 -12.94 -2.33
CA PRO A 174 -0.79 -14.02 -1.67
C PRO A 174 -1.13 -13.63 -0.22
N PHE A 175 -2.39 -13.78 0.16
CA PHE A 175 -2.78 -13.62 1.56
C PHE A 175 -2.24 -14.82 2.35
N VAL A 176 -1.59 -14.51 3.47
CA VAL A 176 -1.16 -15.48 4.48
C VAL A 176 -1.81 -15.09 5.79
N ASP A 177 -2.52 -16.01 6.42
CA ASP A 177 -3.17 -15.74 7.71
C ASP A 177 -2.12 -15.62 8.82
N PRO A 178 -1.98 -14.44 9.46
CA PRO A 178 -1.05 -14.25 10.57
C PRO A 178 -1.57 -14.76 11.92
N GLY A 179 -2.77 -15.35 11.95
CA GLY A 179 -3.44 -15.80 13.17
C GLY A 179 -4.20 -14.72 13.94
N ALA A 180 -4.04 -13.44 13.58
CA ALA A 180 -4.79 -12.31 14.14
C ALA A 180 -5.21 -11.38 13.02
N LEU A 181 -6.48 -11.38 12.66
CA LEU A 181 -7.06 -10.56 11.62
C LEU A 181 -8.04 -9.53 12.19
N LEU A 182 -8.26 -8.46 11.46
CA LEU A 182 -9.27 -7.45 11.82
C LEU A 182 -10.70 -7.99 11.67
N GLY A 183 -10.92 -8.88 10.69
CA GLY A 183 -12.21 -9.52 10.41
C GLY A 183 -12.09 -11.03 10.30
N SER A 184 -13.11 -11.65 9.72
CA SER A 184 -13.19 -13.09 9.53
C SER A 184 -13.74 -13.43 8.13
N GLY A 185 -13.79 -14.73 7.81
CA GLY A 185 -14.38 -15.22 6.56
C GLY A 185 -13.49 -15.05 5.33
N VAL A 186 -12.19 -14.82 5.52
CA VAL A 186 -11.19 -14.79 4.44
C VAL A 186 -10.21 -15.93 4.62
N THR A 187 -9.77 -16.50 3.49
CA THR A 187 -8.80 -17.60 3.47
C THR A 187 -7.79 -17.41 2.37
N SER A 188 -6.64 -18.07 2.50
CA SER A 188 -5.61 -18.12 1.46
C SER A 188 -6.13 -18.81 0.21
N LEU A 189 -5.66 -18.37 -0.95
CA LEU A 189 -5.87 -19.03 -2.24
C LEU A 189 -4.76 -20.03 -2.53
N SER A 190 -5.05 -21.07 -3.30
CA SER A 190 -4.01 -21.95 -3.81
C SER A 190 -3.15 -21.24 -4.87
N HIS A 191 -1.95 -21.77 -5.12
CA HIS A 191 -1.06 -21.23 -6.16
C HIS A 191 -1.73 -21.21 -7.53
N GLU A 192 -2.48 -22.27 -7.90
CA GLU A 192 -3.22 -22.35 -9.16
C GLU A 192 -4.30 -21.28 -9.25
N ALA A 193 -5.01 -21.03 -8.13
CA ALA A 193 -6.02 -19.99 -8.09
C ALA A 193 -5.41 -18.59 -8.27
N ILE A 194 -4.28 -18.29 -7.61
CA ILE A 194 -3.58 -17.01 -7.76
C ILE A 194 -3.04 -16.86 -9.19
N SER A 195 -2.51 -17.93 -9.78
CA SER A 195 -2.06 -17.93 -11.18
C SER A 195 -3.21 -17.66 -12.13
N ALA A 196 -4.41 -18.21 -11.89
CA ALA A 196 -5.61 -17.90 -12.68
C ALA A 196 -6.01 -16.43 -12.55
N LEU A 197 -5.96 -15.86 -11.33
CA LEU A 197 -6.20 -14.41 -11.11
C LEU A 197 -5.21 -13.56 -11.90
N ARG A 198 -3.92 -13.93 -11.87
CA ARG A 198 -2.88 -13.24 -12.65
C ARG A 198 -3.18 -13.30 -14.15
N CYS A 199 -3.55 -14.47 -14.69
CA CYS A 199 -3.88 -14.63 -16.10
C CYS A 199 -5.03 -13.71 -16.53
N SER A 200 -6.02 -13.45 -15.66
CA SER A 200 -7.13 -12.55 -15.94
C SER A 200 -6.71 -11.08 -16.11
N VAL A 201 -5.60 -10.69 -15.50
CA VAL A 201 -5.09 -9.29 -15.54
C VAL A 201 -4.11 -9.08 -16.70
N LEU A 202 -3.35 -10.10 -17.09
CA LEU A 202 -2.26 -9.99 -18.08
C LEU A 202 -2.66 -9.30 -19.40
N PRO A 203 -3.89 -9.44 -19.94
CA PRO A 203 -4.31 -8.74 -21.16
C PRO A 203 -4.29 -7.20 -21.02
N TYR A 204 -4.44 -6.68 -19.81
CA TYR A 204 -4.51 -5.25 -19.51
C TYR A 204 -3.20 -4.72 -18.96
N ILE A 205 -2.51 -5.52 -18.12
CA ILE A 205 -1.26 -5.17 -17.46
C ILE A 205 -0.26 -6.33 -17.61
N PRO A 206 0.47 -6.39 -18.76
CA PRO A 206 1.40 -7.50 -19.04
C PRO A 206 2.52 -7.67 -18.02
N SER A 207 2.85 -6.63 -17.26
CA SER A 207 3.88 -6.62 -16.22
C SER A 207 3.41 -7.21 -14.87
N THR A 208 2.20 -7.78 -14.80
CA THR A 208 1.64 -8.35 -13.57
C THR A 208 2.45 -9.56 -13.10
N GLN A 209 2.85 -9.52 -11.83
CA GLN A 209 3.64 -10.58 -11.17
C GLN A 209 2.97 -11.01 -9.86
N ILE A 210 3.28 -12.22 -9.40
CA ILE A 210 2.93 -12.69 -8.06
C ILE A 210 4.13 -12.39 -7.15
N ARG A 211 3.89 -11.76 -6.00
CA ARG A 211 4.96 -11.42 -5.06
C ARG A 211 5.44 -12.68 -4.34
N GLY A 212 6.77 -12.92 -4.35
CA GLY A 212 7.38 -14.10 -3.72
C GLY A 212 7.72 -15.23 -4.68
N GLU A 213 7.43 -15.06 -5.97
CA GLU A 213 7.91 -15.94 -7.05
C GLU A 213 9.19 -15.42 -7.70
#